data_b01fec7af91258656e82c5a3a08ef5a5
#
_entry.id   b01fec7af91258656e82c5a3a08ef5a5
#
_cell.length_a   1.000
_cell.length_b   1.000
_cell.length_c   1.000
_cell.angle_alpha   90.00
_cell.angle_beta   90.00
_cell.angle_gamma   90.00
#
_symmetry.space_group_name_H-M   'P 1'
#
loop_
_entity.id
_entity.type
_entity.pdbx_description
1 polymer ?
#
loop_
_entity_poly.entity_id
_entity_poly.type
_entity_poly.pdbx_seq_one_letter_code
_entity_poly.pdbx_strand_id
1 'polypeptide(L)'
;MSVKTLRIMLTTVFLTLVVAPLVAVPYLGDDVANRSWANTSWSQIIQSAWDLQLEWIQGQGRFFPGSALYALPLWHVFDTRIAYHMYLLALNLLLIALVGLLIYRFTRSSFVTGAAMLFFGGCLQARWALDGLPAFAGLVQYTLVLCIVAGVGAALVLRGGSRWWGLLAMIAWTLAITTYEVALLMLPAILLLLYGVFGYSDRSRARWALGPLIVPSVAVLLTVLWLQSNALSRGAEFTVDLHGPVASTFLKQFSAALPHSQYLLGEMPVAAAIPGALILLTLVCFAVPAFLLWRPTLGVGVSVPRRVSVCLVLAGLWAWVTPSALVGVTQRWQTELPWGSGYIPVLFEYVGVALAVAGALSLIADRSCSRGWRLTATVFLGIACVACALTLAGNLVFVDQFVPGPHSALG
;
A
#
# COMPACT_ATOMS: atom_id res chain seq x y z
N MET A 1 -12.11 -17.65 -24.50
CA MET A 1 -11.78 -16.85 -23.29
C MET A 1 -12.95 -15.94 -22.96
N SER A 2 -13.44 -15.92 -21.72
CA SER A 2 -14.56 -15.05 -21.37
C SER A 2 -14.12 -13.58 -21.37
N VAL A 3 -15.06 -12.65 -21.67
CA VAL A 3 -14.80 -11.20 -21.60
C VAL A 3 -14.30 -10.78 -20.21
N LYS A 4 -14.80 -11.44 -19.14
CA LYS A 4 -14.36 -11.22 -17.77
C LYS A 4 -12.88 -11.59 -17.60
N THR A 5 -12.45 -12.74 -18.11
CA THR A 5 -11.06 -13.19 -18.05
C THR A 5 -10.14 -12.23 -18.79
N LEU A 6 -10.56 -11.78 -19.98
CA LEU A 6 -9.80 -10.81 -20.77
C LEU A 6 -9.60 -9.49 -20.01
N ARG A 7 -10.65 -8.97 -19.35
CA ARG A 7 -10.56 -7.75 -18.55
C ARG A 7 -9.59 -7.87 -17.39
N ILE A 8 -9.67 -8.95 -16.62
CA ILE A 8 -8.76 -9.20 -15.50
C ILE A 8 -7.33 -9.27 -16.02
N MET A 9 -7.09 -10.06 -17.05
CA MET A 9 -5.76 -10.23 -17.64
C MET A 9 -5.17 -8.89 -18.13
N LEU A 10 -5.92 -8.12 -18.89
CA LEU A 10 -5.44 -6.83 -19.40
C LEU A 10 -5.24 -5.80 -18.29
N THR A 11 -6.11 -5.76 -17.28
CA THR A 11 -5.89 -4.89 -16.11
C THR A 11 -4.63 -5.29 -15.35
N THR A 12 -4.38 -6.58 -15.17
CA THR A 12 -3.15 -7.09 -14.55
C THR A 12 -1.92 -6.68 -15.38
N VAL A 13 -1.96 -6.86 -16.70
CA VAL A 13 -0.88 -6.41 -17.60
C VAL A 13 -0.65 -4.90 -17.48
N PHE A 14 -1.70 -4.09 -17.47
CA PHE A 14 -1.57 -2.64 -17.34
C PHE A 14 -0.93 -2.24 -16.00
N LEU A 15 -1.39 -2.83 -14.88
CA LEU A 15 -0.81 -2.56 -13.57
C LEU A 15 0.65 -3.05 -13.46
N THR A 16 0.97 -4.17 -14.12
CA THR A 16 2.36 -4.64 -14.24
C THR A 16 3.21 -3.61 -14.99
N LEU A 17 2.72 -3.07 -16.09
CA LEU A 17 3.45 -2.05 -16.85
C LEU A 17 3.71 -0.77 -16.04
N VAL A 18 2.83 -0.41 -15.10
CA VAL A 18 3.04 0.76 -14.22
C VAL A 18 4.23 0.54 -13.28
N VAL A 19 4.40 -0.67 -12.73
CA VAL A 19 5.43 -0.96 -11.74
C VAL A 19 6.70 -1.58 -12.32
N ALA A 20 6.63 -2.23 -13.47
CA ALA A 20 7.77 -2.91 -14.10
C ALA A 20 8.98 -2.00 -14.38
N PRO A 21 8.83 -0.75 -14.79
CA PRO A 21 9.96 0.15 -15.01
C PRO A 21 10.84 0.31 -13.77
N LEU A 22 10.25 0.18 -12.56
CA LEU A 22 10.95 0.33 -11.30
C LEU A 22 12.03 -0.74 -11.04
N VAL A 23 12.02 -1.85 -11.80
CA VAL A 23 13.11 -2.86 -11.76
C VAL A 23 14.45 -2.28 -12.24
N ALA A 24 14.41 -1.28 -13.12
CA ALA A 24 15.62 -0.66 -13.68
C ALA A 24 16.23 0.41 -12.74
N VAL A 25 15.52 0.84 -11.70
CA VAL A 25 15.99 1.84 -10.73
C VAL A 25 17.21 1.31 -9.96
N PRO A 26 18.22 2.14 -9.59
CA PRO A 26 19.30 1.72 -8.69
C PRO A 26 18.77 1.46 -7.26
N TYR A 27 19.63 1.03 -6.36
CA TYR A 27 19.28 1.04 -4.94
C TYR A 27 19.04 2.47 -4.50
N LEU A 28 17.96 2.71 -3.75
CA LEU A 28 17.55 4.02 -3.25
C LEU A 28 17.37 4.00 -1.73
N GLY A 29 17.51 5.16 -1.12
CA GLY A 29 17.30 5.33 0.31
C GLY A 29 18.18 4.38 1.13
N ASP A 30 17.59 3.74 2.13
CA ASP A 30 18.28 2.82 3.03
C ASP A 30 18.81 1.56 2.32
N ASP A 31 18.28 1.21 1.14
CA ASP A 31 18.75 0.08 0.37
C ASP A 31 20.20 0.27 -0.12
N VAL A 32 20.66 1.52 -0.27
CA VAL A 32 22.06 1.83 -0.61
C VAL A 32 23.01 1.33 0.48
N ALA A 33 22.67 1.55 1.75
CA ALA A 33 23.46 1.06 2.88
C ALA A 33 23.26 -0.44 3.11
N ASN A 34 22.00 -0.89 3.01
CA ASN A 34 21.61 -2.28 3.32
C ASN A 34 22.17 -3.30 2.33
N ARG A 35 22.51 -2.93 1.09
CA ARG A 35 23.14 -3.84 0.12
C ARG A 35 24.45 -4.46 0.61
N SER A 36 25.15 -3.84 1.58
CA SER A 36 26.36 -4.39 2.17
C SER A 36 26.14 -5.75 2.84
N TRP A 37 24.91 -6.06 3.27
CA TRP A 37 24.53 -7.33 3.87
C TRP A 37 24.56 -8.51 2.90
N ALA A 38 24.57 -8.27 1.58
CA ALA A 38 24.64 -9.32 0.57
C ALA A 38 25.90 -10.21 0.72
N ASN A 39 27.00 -9.64 1.22
CA ASN A 39 28.29 -10.33 1.35
C ASN A 39 28.58 -10.80 2.79
N THR A 40 27.61 -10.74 3.71
CA THR A 40 27.79 -11.16 5.10
C THR A 40 27.41 -12.62 5.31
N SER A 41 27.99 -13.27 6.33
CA SER A 41 27.61 -14.63 6.70
C SER A 41 26.26 -14.65 7.45
N TRP A 42 25.57 -15.78 7.43
CA TRP A 42 24.31 -15.95 8.16
C TRP A 42 24.43 -15.66 9.67
N SER A 43 25.54 -16.07 10.29
CA SER A 43 25.79 -15.78 11.71
C SER A 43 25.88 -14.29 11.98
N GLN A 44 26.55 -13.53 11.11
CA GLN A 44 26.64 -12.06 11.21
C GLN A 44 25.27 -11.40 10.97
N ILE A 45 24.50 -11.89 10.01
CA ILE A 45 23.13 -11.37 9.76
C ILE A 45 22.26 -11.54 11.00
N ILE A 46 22.25 -12.73 11.62
CA ILE A 46 21.46 -13.00 12.81
C ILE A 46 21.92 -12.13 13.98
N GLN A 47 23.23 -12.02 14.20
CA GLN A 47 23.77 -11.17 15.24
C GLN A 47 23.40 -9.71 15.02
N SER A 48 23.58 -9.20 13.82
CA SER A 48 23.24 -7.80 13.49
C SER A 48 21.76 -7.51 13.58
N ALA A 49 20.90 -8.47 13.20
CA ALA A 49 19.43 -8.30 13.38
C ALA A 49 19.08 -8.18 14.86
N TRP A 50 19.76 -8.94 15.73
CA TRP A 50 19.58 -8.87 17.17
C TRP A 50 20.11 -7.56 17.74
N ASP A 51 21.33 -7.17 17.38
CA ASP A 51 21.96 -5.95 17.88
C ASP A 51 21.17 -4.70 17.47
N LEU A 52 20.72 -4.62 16.19
CA LEU A 52 19.88 -3.58 15.70
C LEU A 52 18.53 -3.50 16.44
N GLN A 53 17.93 -4.66 16.75
CA GLN A 53 16.70 -4.71 17.52
C GLN A 53 16.91 -4.21 18.96
N LEU A 54 18.01 -4.57 19.60
CA LEU A 54 18.35 -4.08 20.94
C LEU A 54 18.58 -2.57 20.95
N GLU A 55 19.26 -2.02 19.94
CA GLU A 55 19.46 -0.59 19.76
C GLU A 55 18.12 0.15 19.64
N TRP A 56 17.19 -0.37 18.85
CA TRP A 56 15.86 0.25 18.70
C TRP A 56 15.02 0.17 19.97
N ILE A 57 15.07 -0.94 20.69
CA ILE A 57 14.37 -1.12 21.97
C ILE A 57 14.93 -0.15 23.01
N GLN A 58 16.25 -0.15 23.21
CA GLN A 58 16.89 0.60 24.30
C GLN A 58 17.02 2.10 23.96
N GLY A 59 17.41 2.40 22.72
CA GLY A 59 17.64 3.76 22.26
C GLY A 59 16.36 4.52 21.93
N GLN A 60 15.45 3.92 21.18
CA GLN A 60 14.31 4.61 20.58
C GLN A 60 12.95 4.19 21.18
N GLY A 61 12.90 3.15 22.01
CA GLY A 61 11.64 2.60 22.54
C GLY A 61 10.73 2.00 21.47
N ARG A 62 11.30 1.52 20.35
CA ARG A 62 10.57 0.92 19.24
C ARG A 62 10.62 -0.61 19.27
N PHE A 63 9.52 -1.26 18.90
CA PHE A 63 9.42 -2.72 18.92
C PHE A 63 8.94 -3.27 17.56
N PHE A 64 9.87 -3.58 16.69
CA PHE A 64 9.57 -4.21 15.39
C PHE A 64 10.65 -5.24 14.98
N PRO A 65 10.77 -6.33 15.78
CA PRO A 65 11.80 -7.35 15.56
C PRO A 65 11.67 -8.06 14.21
N GLY A 66 10.46 -8.11 13.67
CA GLY A 66 10.21 -8.72 12.36
C GLY A 66 10.87 -7.96 11.21
N SER A 67 11.13 -6.66 11.33
CA SER A 67 11.72 -5.88 10.24
C SER A 67 13.16 -6.32 9.94
N ALA A 68 14.00 -6.42 10.96
CA ALA A 68 15.38 -6.87 10.81
C ALA A 68 15.47 -8.34 10.41
N LEU A 69 14.65 -9.21 11.01
CA LEU A 69 14.56 -10.63 10.67
C LEU A 69 14.06 -10.88 9.25
N TYR A 70 13.32 -9.94 8.67
CA TYR A 70 12.86 -10.02 7.29
C TYR A 70 13.86 -9.37 6.32
N ALA A 71 14.28 -8.13 6.59
CA ALA A 71 15.05 -7.33 5.63
C ALA A 71 16.50 -7.84 5.46
N LEU A 72 17.22 -8.15 6.54
CA LEU A 72 18.62 -8.54 6.45
C LEU A 72 18.82 -9.86 5.71
N PRO A 73 18.07 -10.96 5.97
CA PRO A 73 18.14 -12.17 5.18
C PRO A 73 17.86 -12.00 3.70
N LEU A 74 16.95 -11.06 3.34
CA LEU A 74 16.65 -10.81 1.94
C LEU A 74 17.85 -10.35 1.12
N TRP A 75 18.69 -9.50 1.69
CA TRP A 75 19.91 -9.04 1.02
C TRP A 75 20.90 -10.17 0.77
N HIS A 76 20.94 -11.17 1.65
CA HIS A 76 21.78 -12.32 1.47
C HIS A 76 21.22 -13.30 0.41
N VAL A 77 19.89 -13.43 0.34
CA VAL A 77 19.22 -14.31 -0.63
C VAL A 77 19.18 -13.67 -2.03
N PHE A 78 18.97 -12.35 -2.10
CA PHE A 78 18.91 -11.58 -3.35
C PHE A 78 20.13 -10.66 -3.44
N ASP A 79 21.29 -11.25 -3.63
CA ASP A 79 22.60 -10.58 -3.62
C ASP A 79 22.85 -9.64 -4.81
N THR A 80 22.09 -9.80 -5.89
CA THR A 80 22.16 -8.93 -7.06
C THR A 80 21.02 -7.95 -7.12
N ARG A 81 21.28 -6.75 -7.65
CA ARG A 81 20.24 -5.71 -7.86
C ARG A 81 19.03 -6.24 -8.62
N ILE A 82 19.26 -7.00 -9.69
CA ILE A 82 18.18 -7.52 -10.54
C ILE A 82 17.32 -8.51 -9.74
N ALA A 83 17.92 -9.46 -9.04
CA ALA A 83 17.21 -10.45 -8.24
C ALA A 83 16.36 -9.77 -7.14
N TYR A 84 16.95 -8.79 -6.45
CA TYR A 84 16.26 -8.00 -5.44
C TYR A 84 15.05 -7.22 -6.01
N HIS A 85 15.24 -6.49 -7.11
CA HIS A 85 14.14 -5.73 -7.73
C HIS A 85 13.08 -6.64 -8.35
N MET A 86 13.44 -7.81 -8.87
CA MET A 86 12.45 -8.81 -9.31
C MET A 86 11.63 -9.35 -8.14
N TYR A 87 12.25 -9.55 -6.97
CA TYR A 87 11.51 -9.87 -5.75
C TYR A 87 10.53 -8.75 -5.38
N LEU A 88 10.96 -7.48 -5.37
CA LEU A 88 10.09 -6.34 -5.09
C LEU A 88 8.94 -6.24 -6.09
N LEU A 89 9.21 -6.46 -7.38
CA LEU A 89 8.17 -6.50 -8.41
C LEU A 89 7.16 -7.62 -8.13
N ALA A 90 7.62 -8.82 -7.84
CA ALA A 90 6.74 -9.95 -7.51
C ALA A 90 5.86 -9.66 -6.29
N LEU A 91 6.43 -9.05 -5.25
CA LEU A 91 5.72 -8.66 -4.04
C LEU A 91 4.67 -7.56 -4.31
N ASN A 92 4.99 -6.57 -5.13
CA ASN A 92 4.03 -5.55 -5.57
C ASN A 92 2.89 -6.16 -6.40
N LEU A 93 3.19 -7.08 -7.33
CA LEU A 93 2.18 -7.77 -8.11
C LEU A 93 1.26 -8.65 -7.25
N LEU A 94 1.83 -9.32 -6.25
CA LEU A 94 1.06 -10.07 -5.26
C LEU A 94 0.12 -9.14 -4.47
N LEU A 95 0.61 -8.00 -3.99
CA LEU A 95 -0.19 -7.01 -3.30
C LEU A 95 -1.33 -6.48 -4.18
N ILE A 96 -1.04 -6.11 -5.42
CA ILE A 96 -2.03 -5.66 -6.42
C ILE A 96 -3.12 -6.74 -6.60
N ALA A 97 -2.72 -8.00 -6.79
CA ALA A 97 -3.65 -9.10 -6.97
C ALA A 97 -4.53 -9.33 -5.73
N LEU A 98 -3.96 -9.27 -4.54
CA LEU A 98 -4.68 -9.43 -3.27
C LEU A 98 -5.66 -8.29 -3.02
N VAL A 99 -5.29 -7.05 -3.26
CA VAL A 99 -6.19 -5.88 -3.16
C VAL A 99 -7.34 -6.01 -4.15
N GLY A 100 -7.06 -6.35 -5.40
CA GLY A 100 -8.10 -6.58 -6.41
C GLY A 100 -9.04 -7.73 -6.04
N LEU A 101 -8.50 -8.84 -5.54
CA LEU A 101 -9.30 -9.97 -5.05
C LEU A 101 -10.16 -9.57 -3.86
N LEU A 102 -9.60 -8.80 -2.92
CA LEU A 102 -10.31 -8.29 -1.75
C LEU A 102 -11.51 -7.45 -2.19
N ILE A 103 -11.30 -6.42 -3.02
CA ILE A 103 -12.36 -5.55 -3.53
C ILE A 103 -13.42 -6.38 -4.27
N TYR A 104 -13.00 -7.32 -5.14
CA TYR A 104 -13.94 -8.19 -5.86
C TYR A 104 -14.76 -9.07 -4.91
N ARG A 105 -14.17 -9.61 -3.85
CA ARG A 105 -14.87 -10.45 -2.87
C ARG A 105 -15.95 -9.68 -2.11
N PHE A 106 -15.70 -8.40 -1.82
CA PHE A 106 -16.66 -7.55 -1.14
C PHE A 106 -17.76 -7.03 -2.08
N THR A 107 -17.39 -6.59 -3.29
CA THR A 107 -18.33 -5.92 -4.19
C THR A 107 -19.04 -6.87 -5.15
N ARG A 108 -18.43 -8.02 -5.45
CA ARG A 108 -18.87 -8.97 -6.50
C ARG A 108 -19.02 -8.29 -7.88
N SER A 109 -18.52 -7.11 -8.03
CA SER A 109 -18.61 -6.32 -9.24
C SER A 109 -17.24 -6.23 -9.93
N SER A 110 -17.16 -6.77 -11.13
CA SER A 110 -15.95 -6.63 -11.94
C SER A 110 -15.69 -5.18 -12.33
N PHE A 111 -16.75 -4.38 -12.57
CA PHE A 111 -16.62 -2.96 -12.89
C PHE A 111 -16.01 -2.17 -11.72
N VAL A 112 -16.61 -2.28 -10.51
CA VAL A 112 -16.10 -1.58 -9.32
C VAL A 112 -14.66 -1.98 -9.04
N THR A 113 -14.34 -3.28 -9.14
CA THR A 113 -12.99 -3.78 -8.95
C THR A 113 -12.03 -3.18 -10.00
N GLY A 114 -12.37 -3.25 -11.28
CA GLY A 114 -11.51 -2.73 -12.34
C GLY A 114 -11.26 -1.22 -12.22
N ALA A 115 -12.30 -0.43 -11.96
CA ALA A 115 -12.19 1.02 -11.80
C ALA A 115 -11.36 1.39 -10.56
N ALA A 116 -11.57 0.72 -9.42
CA ALA A 116 -10.79 0.94 -8.21
C ALA A 116 -9.32 0.51 -8.39
N MET A 117 -9.06 -0.59 -9.11
CA MET A 117 -7.71 -1.05 -9.38
C MET A 117 -6.95 -0.16 -10.38
N LEU A 118 -7.63 0.40 -11.37
CA LEU A 118 -7.02 1.40 -12.24
C LEU A 118 -6.69 2.68 -11.48
N PHE A 119 -7.56 3.10 -10.56
CA PHE A 119 -7.28 4.23 -9.67
C PHE A 119 -6.10 3.94 -8.74
N PHE A 120 -6.07 2.73 -8.15
CA PHE A 120 -4.95 2.25 -7.34
C PHE A 120 -3.64 2.26 -8.14
N GLY A 121 -3.66 1.81 -9.41
CA GLY A 121 -2.52 1.90 -10.31
C GLY A 121 -2.01 3.34 -10.50
N GLY A 122 -2.91 4.32 -10.53
CA GLY A 122 -2.55 5.73 -10.54
C GLY A 122 -1.82 6.21 -9.29
N CYS A 123 -1.98 5.52 -8.15
CA CYS A 123 -1.25 5.81 -6.91
C CYS A 123 0.15 5.17 -6.87
N LEU A 124 0.44 4.17 -7.69
CA LEU A 124 1.70 3.41 -7.67
C LEU A 124 2.86 4.17 -8.33
N GLN A 125 3.18 5.33 -7.77
CA GLN A 125 4.20 6.26 -8.25
C GLN A 125 5.58 5.87 -7.74
N ALA A 126 6.60 6.04 -8.58
CA ALA A 126 7.99 6.04 -8.13
C ALA A 126 8.23 7.24 -7.23
N ARG A 127 9.00 7.06 -6.16
CA ARG A 127 9.32 8.10 -5.20
C ARG A 127 10.81 8.18 -4.99
N TRP A 128 11.29 9.42 -4.85
CA TRP A 128 12.69 9.65 -4.55
C TRP A 128 12.99 9.32 -3.08
N ALA A 129 14.18 8.88 -2.81
CA ALA A 129 14.87 8.79 -1.52
C ALA A 129 14.11 8.19 -0.33
N LEU A 130 12.91 8.64 -0.03
CA LEU A 130 12.32 8.34 1.27
C LEU A 130 11.42 7.13 1.27
N ASP A 131 10.90 6.60 0.14
CA ASP A 131 10.07 5.43 0.23
C ASP A 131 9.19 5.21 -0.98
N GLY A 132 9.86 4.82 -1.97
CA GLY A 132 9.18 4.38 -3.16
C GLY A 132 8.75 2.92 -3.09
N LEU A 133 7.99 2.53 -4.08
CA LEU A 133 7.74 1.13 -4.39
C LEU A 133 9.02 0.27 -4.43
N PRO A 134 10.20 0.79 -4.79
CA PRO A 134 11.43 -0.03 -4.89
C PRO A 134 12.33 0.01 -3.66
N ALA A 135 11.94 0.58 -2.52
CA ALA A 135 12.83 0.73 -1.39
C ALA A 135 12.39 -0.08 -0.15
N PHE A 136 13.25 -0.13 0.87
CA PHE A 136 12.98 -0.73 2.17
C PHE A 136 12.72 -2.24 2.14
N ALA A 137 13.42 -2.96 1.29
CA ALA A 137 13.29 -4.42 1.13
C ALA A 137 11.83 -4.89 0.92
N GLY A 138 10.94 -4.01 0.45
CA GLY A 138 9.52 -4.32 0.32
C GLY A 138 8.79 -4.51 1.66
N LEU A 139 9.32 -3.93 2.74
CA LEU A 139 8.81 -4.10 4.10
C LEU A 139 7.30 -3.79 4.21
N VAL A 140 6.87 -2.69 3.61
CA VAL A 140 5.46 -2.27 3.67
C VAL A 140 4.56 -3.17 2.84
N GLN A 141 4.99 -3.56 1.64
CA GLN A 141 4.26 -4.49 0.79
C GLN A 141 4.09 -5.84 1.48
N TYR A 142 5.17 -6.36 2.07
CA TYR A 142 5.15 -7.59 2.86
C TYR A 142 4.18 -7.48 4.03
N THR A 143 4.24 -6.40 4.79
CA THR A 143 3.34 -6.13 5.92
C THR A 143 1.88 -6.08 5.47
N LEU A 144 1.57 -5.39 4.37
CA LEU A 144 0.22 -5.32 3.80
C LEU A 144 -0.30 -6.69 3.35
N VAL A 145 0.56 -7.50 2.72
CA VAL A 145 0.21 -8.89 2.38
C VAL A 145 -0.17 -9.68 3.62
N LEU A 146 0.62 -9.57 4.70
CA LEU A 146 0.31 -10.23 5.97
C LEU A 146 -1.00 -9.72 6.60
N CYS A 147 -1.27 -8.41 6.56
CA CYS A 147 -2.55 -7.84 7.00
C CYS A 147 -3.75 -8.43 6.24
N ILE A 148 -3.63 -8.55 4.91
CA ILE A 148 -4.69 -9.15 4.07
C ILE A 148 -4.85 -10.64 4.41
N VAL A 149 -3.77 -11.40 4.56
CA VAL A 149 -3.80 -12.82 4.94
C VAL A 149 -4.48 -13.00 6.29
N ALA A 150 -4.16 -12.15 7.28
CA ALA A 150 -4.79 -12.16 8.59
C ALA A 150 -6.29 -11.88 8.51
N GLY A 151 -6.70 -10.86 7.75
CA GLY A 151 -8.11 -10.54 7.49
C GLY A 151 -8.86 -11.68 6.80
N VAL A 152 -8.24 -12.34 5.81
CA VAL A 152 -8.82 -13.51 5.12
C VAL A 152 -8.95 -14.70 6.07
N GLY A 153 -7.95 -15.00 6.90
CA GLY A 153 -8.01 -16.05 7.90
C GLY A 153 -9.19 -15.84 8.87
N ALA A 154 -9.32 -14.62 9.41
CA ALA A 154 -10.45 -14.25 10.27
C ALA A 154 -11.82 -14.39 9.54
N ALA A 155 -11.89 -13.97 8.27
CA ALA A 155 -13.09 -14.11 7.44
C ALA A 155 -13.48 -15.57 7.22
N LEU A 156 -12.51 -16.47 7.05
CA LEU A 156 -12.77 -17.90 6.89
C LEU A 156 -13.35 -18.52 8.17
N VAL A 157 -12.88 -18.11 9.36
CA VAL A 157 -13.47 -18.53 10.64
C VAL A 157 -14.93 -18.06 10.73
N LEU A 158 -15.21 -16.80 10.41
CA LEU A 158 -16.55 -16.22 10.44
C LEU A 158 -17.51 -16.92 9.49
N ARG A 159 -17.01 -17.47 8.37
CA ARG A 159 -17.81 -18.30 7.43
C ARG A 159 -18.09 -19.72 7.92
N GLY A 160 -17.58 -20.11 9.07
CA GLY A 160 -17.74 -21.47 9.60
C GLY A 160 -16.58 -22.41 9.26
N GLY A 161 -15.47 -21.87 8.79
CA GLY A 161 -14.24 -22.63 8.60
C GLY A 161 -13.59 -23.08 9.92
N SER A 162 -12.56 -23.90 9.80
CA SER A 162 -11.81 -24.43 10.94
C SER A 162 -11.15 -23.32 11.77
N ARG A 163 -11.01 -23.54 13.07
CA ARG A 163 -10.29 -22.66 14.00
C ARG A 163 -8.80 -22.46 13.63
N TRP A 164 -8.22 -23.38 12.87
CA TRP A 164 -6.85 -23.24 12.32
C TRP A 164 -6.66 -21.97 11.47
N TRP A 165 -7.71 -21.50 10.80
CA TRP A 165 -7.67 -20.22 10.10
C TRP A 165 -7.51 -19.03 11.05
N GLY A 166 -8.04 -19.14 12.29
CA GLY A 166 -7.78 -18.15 13.34
C GLY A 166 -6.33 -18.15 13.80
N LEU A 167 -5.70 -19.32 13.92
CA LEU A 167 -4.27 -19.43 14.24
C LEU A 167 -3.41 -18.82 13.11
N LEU A 168 -3.72 -19.12 11.85
CA LEU A 168 -3.03 -18.50 10.72
C LEU A 168 -3.20 -16.97 10.73
N ALA A 169 -4.41 -16.48 11.02
CA ALA A 169 -4.68 -15.05 11.16
C ALA A 169 -3.82 -14.42 12.28
N MET A 170 -3.70 -15.11 13.43
CA MET A 170 -2.87 -14.66 14.55
C MET A 170 -1.39 -14.58 14.16
N ILE A 171 -0.85 -15.63 13.53
CA ILE A 171 0.54 -15.67 13.09
C ILE A 171 0.81 -14.54 12.08
N ALA A 172 0.00 -14.45 11.02
CA ALA A 172 0.16 -13.43 9.99
C ALA A 172 0.05 -12.01 10.57
N TRP A 173 -0.91 -11.79 11.47
CA TRP A 173 -1.11 -10.49 12.11
C TRP A 173 0.03 -10.13 13.04
N THR A 174 0.49 -11.07 13.88
CA THR A 174 1.64 -10.85 14.77
C THR A 174 2.89 -10.52 13.96
N LEU A 175 3.15 -11.27 12.89
CA LEU A 175 4.25 -10.95 11.98
C LEU A 175 4.10 -9.56 11.36
N ALA A 176 2.90 -9.16 10.93
CA ALA A 176 2.67 -7.84 10.35
C ALA A 176 3.02 -6.71 11.32
N ILE A 177 2.46 -6.74 12.53
CA ILE A 177 2.64 -5.68 13.54
C ILE A 177 4.02 -5.65 14.18
N THR A 178 4.76 -6.78 14.17
CA THR A 178 6.15 -6.85 14.62
C THR A 178 7.15 -6.58 13.49
N THR A 179 6.72 -6.62 12.24
CA THR A 179 7.54 -6.21 11.09
C THR A 179 7.47 -4.70 10.90
N TYR A 180 6.29 -4.12 11.02
CA TYR A 180 6.10 -2.68 10.90
C TYR A 180 4.91 -2.23 11.78
N GLU A 181 5.20 -1.51 12.84
CA GLU A 181 4.20 -1.14 13.86
C GLU A 181 3.01 -0.32 13.32
N VAL A 182 3.19 0.38 12.20
CA VAL A 182 2.10 1.10 11.51
C VAL A 182 0.97 0.16 11.10
N ALA A 183 1.24 -1.14 10.93
CA ALA A 183 0.20 -2.14 10.68
C ALA A 183 -0.90 -2.16 11.76
N LEU A 184 -0.60 -1.78 13.01
CA LEU A 184 -1.61 -1.65 14.07
C LEU A 184 -2.76 -0.72 13.67
N LEU A 185 -2.47 0.32 12.89
CA LEU A 185 -3.48 1.25 12.37
C LEU A 185 -4.46 0.58 11.41
N MET A 186 -4.11 -0.57 10.84
CA MET A 186 -4.99 -1.32 9.92
C MET A 186 -6.03 -2.17 10.66
N LEU A 187 -5.86 -2.41 11.96
CA LEU A 187 -6.81 -3.24 12.73
C LEU A 187 -8.25 -2.75 12.62
N PRO A 188 -8.59 -1.47 12.88
CA PRO A 188 -9.98 -1.01 12.76
C PRO A 188 -10.53 -1.15 11.33
N ALA A 189 -9.70 -0.93 10.31
CA ALA A 189 -10.13 -1.13 8.92
C ALA A 189 -10.49 -2.61 8.65
N ILE A 190 -9.67 -3.55 9.09
CA ILE A 190 -9.94 -4.99 8.97
C ILE A 190 -11.23 -5.35 9.72
N LEU A 191 -11.40 -4.86 10.96
CA LEU A 191 -12.61 -5.11 11.75
C LEU A 191 -13.87 -4.56 11.08
N LEU A 192 -13.81 -3.35 10.51
CA LEU A 192 -14.92 -2.76 9.75
C LEU A 192 -15.28 -3.60 8.51
N LEU A 193 -14.29 -4.06 7.77
CA LEU A 193 -14.51 -4.91 6.60
C LEU A 193 -15.18 -6.25 6.99
N LEU A 194 -14.68 -6.89 8.04
CA LEU A 194 -15.27 -8.13 8.56
C LEU A 194 -16.70 -7.90 9.05
N TYR A 195 -16.97 -6.81 9.76
CA TYR A 195 -18.31 -6.43 10.19
C TYR A 195 -19.25 -6.19 9.01
N GLY A 196 -18.77 -5.51 7.98
CA GLY A 196 -19.56 -5.24 6.77
C GLY A 196 -20.15 -6.50 6.15
N VAL A 197 -19.37 -7.59 6.12
CA VAL A 197 -19.80 -8.88 5.53
C VAL A 197 -20.57 -9.74 6.51
N PHE A 198 -20.09 -9.90 7.75
CA PHE A 198 -20.58 -10.93 8.67
C PHE A 198 -21.50 -10.40 9.78
N GLY A 199 -21.38 -9.11 10.16
CA GLY A 199 -22.22 -8.48 11.17
C GLY A 199 -22.01 -9.00 12.60
N TYR A 200 -21.05 -9.90 12.85
CA TYR A 200 -20.71 -10.49 14.18
C TYR A 200 -21.88 -11.09 14.97
N SER A 201 -22.88 -11.67 14.28
CA SER A 201 -24.05 -12.26 14.93
C SER A 201 -23.72 -13.51 15.74
N ASP A 202 -22.75 -14.32 15.30
CA ASP A 202 -22.27 -15.51 16.00
C ASP A 202 -21.09 -15.13 16.93
N ARG A 203 -21.37 -14.99 18.22
CA ARG A 203 -20.37 -14.61 19.23
C ARG A 203 -19.21 -15.59 19.36
N SER A 204 -19.47 -16.90 19.17
CA SER A 204 -18.41 -17.92 19.28
C SER A 204 -17.43 -17.77 18.14
N ARG A 205 -17.92 -17.71 16.90
CA ARG A 205 -17.07 -17.50 15.73
C ARG A 205 -16.36 -16.16 15.75
N ALA A 206 -17.04 -15.09 16.20
CA ALA A 206 -16.44 -13.78 16.36
C ALA A 206 -15.23 -13.82 17.30
N ARG A 207 -15.31 -14.51 18.45
CA ARG A 207 -14.16 -14.64 19.36
C ARG A 207 -12.96 -15.30 18.69
N TRP A 208 -13.17 -16.39 17.93
CA TRP A 208 -12.11 -17.11 17.24
C TRP A 208 -11.57 -16.39 16.00
N ALA A 209 -12.31 -15.44 15.44
CA ALA A 209 -11.87 -14.60 14.32
C ALA A 209 -11.16 -13.31 14.79
N LEU A 210 -11.71 -12.64 15.81
CA LEU A 210 -11.25 -11.33 16.25
C LEU A 210 -10.18 -11.40 17.35
N GLY A 211 -10.29 -12.38 18.26
CA GLY A 211 -9.29 -12.61 19.31
C GLY A 211 -7.86 -12.70 18.77
N PRO A 212 -7.60 -13.50 17.72
CA PRO A 212 -6.31 -13.58 17.05
C PRO A 212 -5.74 -12.27 16.51
N LEU A 213 -6.58 -11.29 16.23
CA LEU A 213 -6.14 -9.96 15.78
C LEU A 213 -5.96 -9.00 16.97
N ILE A 214 -6.91 -9.03 17.92
CA ILE A 214 -6.95 -8.07 19.03
C ILE A 214 -5.87 -8.37 20.08
N VAL A 215 -5.70 -9.65 20.47
CA VAL A 215 -4.78 -10.03 21.53
C VAL A 215 -3.33 -9.64 21.22
N PRO A 216 -2.76 -10.00 20.04
CA PRO A 216 -1.42 -9.57 19.68
C PRO A 216 -1.30 -8.03 19.57
N SER A 217 -2.35 -7.36 19.06
CA SER A 217 -2.35 -5.90 18.96
C SER A 217 -2.23 -5.22 20.31
N VAL A 218 -3.01 -5.68 21.31
CA VAL A 218 -2.94 -5.17 22.68
C VAL A 218 -1.57 -5.47 23.29
N ALA A 219 -1.05 -6.69 23.10
CA ALA A 219 0.26 -7.07 23.63
C ALA A 219 1.38 -6.19 23.06
N VAL A 220 1.44 -6.02 21.74
CA VAL A 220 2.45 -5.17 21.08
C VAL A 220 2.29 -3.71 21.49
N LEU A 221 1.07 -3.18 21.53
CA LEU A 221 0.82 -1.81 21.96
C LEU A 221 1.30 -1.57 23.40
N LEU A 222 0.97 -2.45 24.32
CA LEU A 222 1.43 -2.36 25.72
C LEU A 222 2.97 -2.45 25.79
N THR A 223 3.58 -3.34 25.00
CA THR A 223 5.04 -3.45 24.92
C THR A 223 5.66 -2.13 24.41
N VAL A 224 5.13 -1.55 23.36
CA VAL A 224 5.62 -0.26 22.81
C VAL A 224 5.47 0.85 23.83
N LEU A 225 4.31 0.97 24.49
CA LEU A 225 4.09 1.99 25.52
C LEU A 225 5.04 1.82 26.71
N TRP A 226 5.29 0.59 27.15
CA TRP A 226 6.24 0.29 28.22
C TRP A 226 7.68 0.62 27.80
N LEU A 227 8.09 0.25 26.59
CA LEU A 227 9.42 0.57 26.06
C LEU A 227 9.62 2.09 25.94
N GLN A 228 8.64 2.80 25.40
CA GLN A 228 8.71 4.27 25.29
C GLN A 228 8.80 4.98 26.63
N SER A 229 8.17 4.41 27.69
CA SER A 229 8.29 4.98 29.05
C SER A 229 9.67 4.77 29.67
N ASN A 230 10.44 3.77 29.21
CA ASN A 230 11.73 3.35 29.78
C ASN A 230 12.93 3.60 28.82
N ALA A 231 12.73 4.15 27.63
CA ALA A 231 13.81 4.37 26.68
C ALA A 231 14.81 5.41 27.20
N LEU A 232 16.10 5.10 27.08
CA LEU A 232 17.23 5.91 27.55
C LEU A 232 17.39 7.22 26.76
N SER A 233 17.12 7.18 25.48
CA SER A 233 17.02 8.37 24.64
C SER A 233 15.73 8.23 23.84
N ARG A 234 14.76 9.09 24.12
CA ARG A 234 13.69 9.26 23.14
C ARG A 234 14.37 9.89 21.93
N GLY A 235 14.64 9.07 20.91
CA GLY A 235 15.18 9.58 19.67
C GLY A 235 14.34 10.78 19.25
N ALA A 236 14.87 11.99 19.33
CA ALA A 236 14.14 13.23 19.12
C ALA A 236 13.39 13.23 17.78
N GLU A 237 13.91 12.48 16.81
CA GLU A 237 13.38 12.38 15.45
C GLU A 237 11.95 11.79 15.37
N PHE A 238 11.57 10.86 16.25
CA PHE A 238 10.26 10.19 16.23
C PHE A 238 9.36 10.60 17.39
N THR A 239 9.69 11.69 18.09
CA THR A 239 8.82 12.23 19.14
C THR A 239 7.56 12.83 18.53
N VAL A 240 6.46 12.70 19.29
CA VAL A 240 5.20 13.37 18.97
C VAL A 240 5.35 14.86 19.29
N ASP A 241 5.18 15.71 18.27
CA ASP A 241 5.11 17.16 18.43
C ASP A 241 3.75 17.66 17.92
N LEU A 242 2.94 18.17 18.84
CA LEU A 242 1.64 18.77 18.54
C LEU A 242 1.71 20.31 18.35
N HIS A 243 2.86 20.91 18.61
CA HIS A 243 3.06 22.36 18.50
C HIS A 243 3.64 22.78 17.13
N GLY A 244 4.23 21.81 16.41
CA GLY A 244 4.75 22.03 15.08
C GLY A 244 3.66 22.14 14.00
N PRO A 245 4.02 22.16 12.71
CA PRO A 245 3.09 22.32 11.59
C PRO A 245 2.30 21.02 11.26
N VAL A 246 1.61 20.45 12.27
CA VAL A 246 0.87 19.17 12.18
C VAL A 246 -0.07 19.14 11.00
N ALA A 247 -0.91 20.18 10.83
CA ALA A 247 -1.91 20.21 9.77
C ALA A 247 -1.26 20.24 8.37
N SER A 248 -0.19 20.98 8.19
CA SER A 248 0.54 21.04 6.93
C SER A 248 1.18 19.69 6.61
N THR A 249 1.83 19.06 7.59
CA THR A 249 2.49 17.76 7.42
C THR A 249 1.45 16.64 7.15
N PHE A 250 0.33 16.68 7.88
CA PHE A 250 -0.82 15.81 7.58
C PHE A 250 -1.27 15.95 6.12
N LEU A 251 -1.48 17.18 5.64
CA LEU A 251 -1.93 17.43 4.27
C LEU A 251 -0.88 17.00 3.23
N LYS A 252 0.41 17.19 3.50
CA LYS A 252 1.50 16.69 2.65
C LYS A 252 1.43 15.18 2.48
N GLN A 253 1.30 14.44 3.60
CA GLN A 253 1.20 12.98 3.59
C GLN A 253 -0.11 12.53 2.93
N PHE A 254 -1.24 13.09 3.35
CA PHE A 254 -2.58 12.75 2.84
C PHE A 254 -2.71 12.96 1.33
N SER A 255 -2.18 14.07 0.82
CA SER A 255 -2.20 14.35 -0.62
C SER A 255 -1.22 13.47 -1.40
N ALA A 256 -0.15 13.00 -0.76
CA ALA A 256 0.80 12.10 -1.38
C ALA A 256 0.17 10.75 -1.79
N ALA A 257 -0.90 10.31 -1.12
CA ALA A 257 -1.63 9.10 -1.49
C ALA A 257 -2.48 9.25 -2.76
N LEU A 258 -2.68 10.45 -3.27
CA LEU A 258 -3.47 10.67 -4.47
C LEU A 258 -2.71 10.28 -5.74
N PRO A 259 -3.42 9.86 -6.80
CA PRO A 259 -2.80 9.55 -8.08
C PRO A 259 -1.94 10.70 -8.59
N HIS A 260 -0.78 10.37 -9.10
CA HIS A 260 0.16 11.32 -9.75
C HIS A 260 0.64 12.49 -8.85
N SER A 261 0.43 12.40 -7.54
CA SER A 261 0.74 13.47 -6.58
C SER A 261 2.23 13.84 -6.54
N GLN A 262 3.12 12.85 -6.63
CA GLN A 262 4.57 13.06 -6.68
C GLN A 262 4.99 13.96 -7.84
N TYR A 263 4.34 13.78 -8.98
CA TYR A 263 4.68 14.50 -10.22
C TYR A 263 3.96 15.86 -10.34
N LEU A 264 2.82 16.04 -9.63
CA LEU A 264 2.05 17.29 -9.65
C LEU A 264 2.43 18.23 -8.51
N LEU A 265 2.73 17.70 -7.33
CA LEU A 265 2.92 18.46 -6.11
C LEU A 265 4.36 18.38 -5.58
N GLY A 266 5.13 17.38 -6.05
CA GLY A 266 6.49 17.15 -5.60
C GLY A 266 7.47 18.19 -6.13
N GLU A 267 8.52 18.43 -5.35
CA GLU A 267 9.61 19.36 -5.69
C GLU A 267 10.57 18.78 -6.76
N MET A 268 10.26 17.61 -7.30
CA MET A 268 11.13 16.95 -8.25
C MET A 268 11.06 17.59 -9.64
N PRO A 269 12.23 17.80 -10.30
CA PRO A 269 12.28 18.30 -11.67
C PRO A 269 11.60 17.40 -12.69
N VAL A 270 11.22 16.17 -12.30
CA VAL A 270 10.56 15.17 -13.19
C VAL A 270 9.21 15.64 -13.70
N ALA A 271 8.42 16.35 -12.90
CA ALA A 271 7.09 16.80 -13.34
C ALA A 271 7.15 17.76 -14.52
N ALA A 272 8.18 18.62 -14.55
CA ALA A 272 8.42 19.55 -15.64
C ALA A 272 9.05 18.86 -16.88
N ALA A 273 9.55 17.64 -16.72
CA ALA A 273 10.34 16.95 -17.74
C ALA A 273 9.57 15.84 -18.48
N ILE A 274 8.30 15.56 -18.14
CA ILE A 274 7.54 14.52 -18.84
C ILE A 274 7.23 15.02 -20.27
N PRO A 275 7.82 14.40 -21.31
CA PRO A 275 7.59 14.85 -22.68
C PRO A 275 6.11 14.71 -23.05
N GLY A 276 5.53 15.75 -23.68
CA GLY A 276 4.13 15.71 -24.15
C GLY A 276 3.84 14.52 -25.06
N ALA A 277 4.82 14.10 -25.87
CA ALA A 277 4.72 12.90 -26.72
C ALA A 277 4.56 11.61 -25.88
N LEU A 278 5.26 11.48 -24.74
CA LEU A 278 5.13 10.35 -23.85
C LEU A 278 3.76 10.34 -23.17
N ILE A 279 3.27 11.51 -22.74
CA ILE A 279 1.89 11.65 -22.20
C ILE A 279 0.89 11.17 -23.24
N LEU A 280 0.98 11.68 -24.47
CA LEU A 280 0.06 11.29 -25.56
C LEU A 280 0.15 9.79 -25.84
N LEU A 281 1.35 9.24 -25.91
CA LEU A 281 1.56 7.81 -26.15
C LEU A 281 0.91 6.96 -25.05
N THR A 282 1.14 7.28 -23.76
CA THR A 282 0.53 6.53 -22.65
C THR A 282 -0.98 6.69 -22.61
N LEU A 283 -1.53 7.87 -22.92
CA LEU A 283 -2.97 8.08 -23.00
C LEU A 283 -3.59 7.23 -24.12
N VAL A 284 -3.00 7.22 -25.31
CA VAL A 284 -3.52 6.46 -26.45
C VAL A 284 -3.33 4.95 -26.27
N CYS A 285 -2.14 4.51 -25.87
CA CYS A 285 -1.81 3.09 -25.78
C CYS A 285 -2.30 2.42 -24.49
N PHE A 286 -2.61 3.19 -23.44
CA PHE A 286 -3.02 2.67 -22.15
C PHE A 286 -4.43 3.12 -21.74
N ALA A 287 -4.67 4.42 -21.61
CA ALA A 287 -5.93 4.94 -21.07
C ALA A 287 -7.13 4.62 -21.98
N VAL A 288 -6.97 4.79 -23.28
CA VAL A 288 -8.05 4.51 -24.25
C VAL A 288 -8.42 3.01 -24.29
N PRO A 289 -7.48 2.06 -24.43
CA PRO A 289 -7.80 0.63 -24.36
C PRO A 289 -8.42 0.22 -23.01
N ALA A 290 -7.90 0.73 -21.89
CA ALA A 290 -8.44 0.44 -20.57
C ALA A 290 -9.89 0.95 -20.44
N PHE A 291 -10.16 2.18 -20.89
CA PHE A 291 -11.51 2.75 -20.90
C PHE A 291 -12.46 1.94 -21.77
N LEU A 292 -12.09 1.63 -23.01
CA LEU A 292 -12.91 0.85 -23.93
C LEU A 292 -13.20 -0.57 -23.40
N LEU A 293 -12.22 -1.17 -22.73
CA LEU A 293 -12.34 -2.48 -22.11
C LEU A 293 -13.40 -2.53 -21.03
N TRP A 294 -13.46 -1.50 -20.18
CA TRP A 294 -14.37 -1.47 -19.02
C TRP A 294 -15.72 -0.81 -19.29
N ARG A 295 -15.82 0.07 -20.29
CA ARG A 295 -17.04 0.77 -20.64
C ARG A 295 -18.29 -0.11 -20.82
N PRO A 296 -18.23 -1.28 -21.49
CA PRO A 296 -19.40 -2.13 -21.70
C PRO A 296 -20.03 -2.67 -20.42
N THR A 297 -19.32 -2.64 -19.28
CA THR A 297 -19.84 -3.14 -17.98
C THR A 297 -20.69 -2.11 -17.24
N LEU A 298 -20.71 -0.85 -17.70
CA LEU A 298 -21.47 0.22 -17.09
C LEU A 298 -23.01 0.01 -17.11
N GLY A 299 -23.49 -0.93 -17.91
CA GLY A 299 -24.90 -1.30 -17.99
C GLY A 299 -25.35 -2.35 -16.97
N VAL A 300 -24.42 -3.00 -16.27
CA VAL A 300 -24.75 -4.05 -15.30
C VAL A 300 -24.98 -3.40 -13.94
N GLY A 301 -26.21 -3.54 -13.40
CA GLY A 301 -26.56 -3.10 -12.05
C GLY A 301 -25.63 -3.78 -11.04
N VAL A 302 -25.05 -3.00 -10.13
CA VAL A 302 -24.21 -3.49 -9.05
C VAL A 302 -25.07 -3.57 -7.81
N SER A 303 -25.38 -4.77 -7.33
CA SER A 303 -26.10 -4.97 -6.07
C SER A 303 -25.08 -5.36 -4.99
N VAL A 304 -24.57 -4.36 -4.29
CA VAL A 304 -23.71 -4.57 -3.09
C VAL A 304 -24.52 -4.16 -1.87
N PRO A 305 -24.63 -4.98 -0.83
CA PRO A 305 -25.33 -4.59 0.39
C PRO A 305 -24.77 -3.25 0.91
N ARG A 306 -25.67 -2.28 1.18
CA ARG A 306 -25.29 -0.92 1.61
C ARG A 306 -24.34 -0.93 2.80
N ARG A 307 -24.53 -1.86 3.75
CA ARG A 307 -23.62 -2.06 4.88
C ARG A 307 -22.18 -2.34 4.42
N VAL A 308 -22.00 -3.23 3.45
CA VAL A 308 -20.67 -3.56 2.89
C VAL A 308 -20.04 -2.33 2.25
N SER A 309 -20.79 -1.60 1.44
CA SER A 309 -20.30 -0.40 0.76
C SER A 309 -19.90 0.70 1.74
N VAL A 310 -20.70 0.92 2.81
CA VAL A 310 -20.36 1.87 3.87
C VAL A 310 -19.11 1.44 4.62
N CYS A 311 -19.00 0.16 4.97
CA CYS A 311 -17.80 -0.36 5.65
C CYS A 311 -16.55 -0.27 4.76
N LEU A 312 -16.66 -0.45 3.44
CA LEU A 312 -15.55 -0.22 2.51
C LEU A 312 -15.10 1.24 2.52
N VAL A 313 -16.04 2.21 2.49
CA VAL A 313 -15.70 3.64 2.57
C VAL A 313 -15.02 3.95 3.90
N LEU A 314 -15.60 3.53 5.01
CA LEU A 314 -15.08 3.83 6.35
C LEU A 314 -13.70 3.18 6.58
N ALA A 315 -13.54 1.91 6.19
CA ALA A 315 -12.27 1.22 6.28
C ALA A 315 -11.20 1.87 5.38
N GLY A 316 -11.60 2.26 4.17
CA GLY A 316 -10.71 2.95 3.24
C GLY A 316 -10.29 4.33 3.77
N LEU A 317 -11.23 5.14 4.26
CA LEU A 317 -10.91 6.44 4.86
C LEU A 317 -10.03 6.28 6.11
N TRP A 318 -10.31 5.29 6.95
CA TRP A 318 -9.46 5.00 8.11
C TRP A 318 -8.03 4.70 7.68
N ALA A 319 -7.84 3.75 6.75
CA ALA A 319 -6.52 3.37 6.25
C ALA A 319 -5.80 4.51 5.52
N TRP A 320 -6.50 5.50 5.02
CA TRP A 320 -5.91 6.69 4.40
C TRP A 320 -5.56 7.78 5.41
N VAL A 321 -6.47 8.09 6.34
CA VAL A 321 -6.32 9.21 7.28
C VAL A 321 -5.35 8.91 8.41
N THR A 322 -5.37 7.67 8.96
CA THR A 322 -4.62 7.37 10.18
C THR A 322 -3.10 7.35 9.99
N PRO A 323 -2.52 6.82 8.88
CA PRO A 323 -1.09 6.95 8.64
C PRO A 323 -0.68 8.41 8.42
N SER A 324 -1.52 9.19 7.70
CA SER A 324 -1.29 10.63 7.51
C SER A 324 -1.29 11.40 8.84
N ALA A 325 -2.19 11.03 9.77
CA ALA A 325 -2.22 11.63 11.10
C ALA A 325 -0.97 11.27 11.93
N LEU A 326 -0.52 10.01 11.87
CA LEU A 326 0.71 9.58 12.53
C LEU A 326 1.92 10.37 12.02
N VAL A 327 2.07 10.49 10.71
CA VAL A 327 3.16 11.26 10.09
C VAL A 327 3.04 12.73 10.47
N GLY A 328 1.83 13.28 10.47
CA GLY A 328 1.55 14.68 10.80
C GLY A 328 2.02 15.10 12.20
N VAL A 329 1.91 14.21 13.19
CA VAL A 329 2.32 14.50 14.57
C VAL A 329 3.79 14.13 14.86
N THR A 330 4.52 13.56 13.91
CA THR A 330 5.91 13.16 14.09
C THR A 330 6.85 14.33 13.78
N GLN A 331 7.67 14.77 14.75
CA GLN A 331 8.54 15.94 14.68
C GLN A 331 9.45 15.92 13.43
N ARG A 332 10.10 14.80 13.15
CA ARG A 332 10.98 14.65 11.98
C ARG A 332 10.28 15.04 10.68
N TRP A 333 9.07 14.50 10.46
CA TRP A 333 8.36 14.71 9.20
C TRP A 333 7.74 16.09 9.06
N GLN A 334 7.59 16.81 10.16
CA GLN A 334 7.17 18.21 10.14
C GLN A 334 8.23 19.11 9.50
N THR A 335 9.50 18.72 9.57
CA THR A 335 10.63 19.45 9.00
C THR A 335 11.08 18.89 7.66
N GLU A 336 11.06 17.57 7.47
CA GLU A 336 11.70 16.91 6.33
C GLU A 336 10.74 16.53 5.20
N LEU A 337 9.41 16.41 5.46
CA LEU A 337 8.49 15.90 4.45
C LEU A 337 8.14 16.97 3.40
N PRO A 338 8.54 16.80 2.12
CA PRO A 338 8.14 17.70 1.04
C PRO A 338 6.73 17.37 0.53
N TRP A 339 6.12 18.31 -0.18
CA TRP A 339 4.83 18.09 -0.84
C TRP A 339 4.92 16.98 -1.89
N GLY A 340 3.86 16.18 -2.00
CA GLY A 340 3.73 15.13 -3.02
C GLY A 340 4.58 13.86 -2.77
N SER A 341 5.64 13.94 -1.96
CA SER A 341 6.54 12.79 -1.75
C SER A 341 5.94 11.70 -0.87
N GLY A 342 5.33 12.07 0.25
CA GLY A 342 4.84 11.10 1.23
C GLY A 342 5.98 10.31 1.91
N TYR A 343 5.66 9.69 3.01
CA TYR A 343 6.56 8.80 3.76
C TYR A 343 6.07 7.35 3.65
N ILE A 344 6.89 6.39 4.07
CA ILE A 344 6.65 4.91 3.96
C ILE A 344 5.18 4.48 4.14
N PRO A 345 4.42 4.97 5.14
CA PRO A 345 3.02 4.58 5.30
C PRO A 345 2.09 4.88 4.12
N VAL A 346 2.51 5.66 3.14
CA VAL A 346 1.71 6.01 1.96
C VAL A 346 1.18 4.79 1.20
N LEU A 347 1.85 3.65 1.26
CA LEU A 347 1.35 2.41 0.64
C LEU A 347 0.09 1.85 1.33
N PHE A 348 -0.03 2.02 2.66
CA PHE A 348 -1.29 1.72 3.37
C PHE A 348 -2.40 2.66 2.90
N GLU A 349 -2.06 3.94 2.71
CA GLU A 349 -2.98 4.96 2.23
C GLU A 349 -3.47 4.66 0.81
N TYR A 350 -2.63 4.15 -0.10
CA TYR A 350 -3.06 3.71 -1.45
C TYR A 350 -4.13 2.62 -1.38
N VAL A 351 -3.94 1.64 -0.51
CA VAL A 351 -4.96 0.60 -0.28
C VAL A 351 -6.22 1.23 0.30
N GLY A 352 -6.07 2.17 1.24
CA GLY A 352 -7.18 2.94 1.81
C GLY A 352 -8.00 3.68 0.74
N VAL A 353 -7.32 4.41 -0.12
CA VAL A 353 -7.96 5.14 -1.24
C VAL A 353 -8.69 4.18 -2.17
N ALA A 354 -8.08 3.05 -2.55
CA ALA A 354 -8.71 2.05 -3.43
C ALA A 354 -9.99 1.46 -2.80
N LEU A 355 -9.98 1.17 -1.50
CA LEU A 355 -11.16 0.67 -0.77
C LEU A 355 -12.25 1.73 -0.67
N ALA A 356 -11.89 2.99 -0.36
CA ALA A 356 -12.84 4.11 -0.27
C ALA A 356 -13.52 4.35 -1.61
N VAL A 357 -12.75 4.34 -2.70
CA VAL A 357 -13.25 4.46 -4.07
C VAL A 357 -14.19 3.30 -4.42
N ALA A 358 -13.81 2.05 -4.12
CA ALA A 358 -14.67 0.89 -4.37
C ALA A 358 -15.99 0.97 -3.61
N GLY A 359 -15.94 1.40 -2.34
CA GLY A 359 -17.12 1.62 -1.51
C GLY A 359 -18.01 2.72 -2.04
N ALA A 360 -17.45 3.87 -2.41
CA ALA A 360 -18.18 5.01 -2.97
C ALA A 360 -18.86 4.66 -4.30
N LEU A 361 -18.14 4.01 -5.22
CA LEU A 361 -18.74 3.54 -6.48
C LEU A 361 -19.87 2.54 -6.23
N SER A 362 -19.73 1.65 -5.24
CA SER A 362 -20.79 0.70 -4.88
C SER A 362 -22.03 1.40 -4.31
N LEU A 363 -21.87 2.44 -3.48
CA LEU A 363 -22.99 3.23 -2.93
C LEU A 363 -23.73 4.01 -3.98
N ILE A 364 -23.02 4.56 -4.97
CA ILE A 364 -23.64 5.30 -6.08
C ILE A 364 -24.39 4.33 -7.01
N ALA A 365 -23.79 3.16 -7.27
CA ALA A 365 -24.36 2.13 -8.13
C ALA A 365 -25.68 1.55 -7.59
N ASP A 366 -25.79 1.36 -6.27
CA ASP A 366 -26.98 0.82 -5.60
C ASP A 366 -28.23 1.71 -5.77
N ARG A 367 -28.02 3.04 -5.94
CA ARG A 367 -29.11 4.03 -6.04
C ARG A 367 -29.68 4.20 -7.43
N SER A 368 -29.09 3.60 -8.46
CA SER A 368 -29.46 4.03 -9.80
C SER A 368 -29.24 2.98 -10.91
N CYS A 369 -30.34 2.44 -11.42
CA CYS A 369 -30.44 2.08 -12.84
C CYS A 369 -30.51 3.33 -13.76
N SER A 370 -30.17 4.52 -13.27
CA SER A 370 -30.41 5.80 -13.92
C SER A 370 -29.28 6.22 -14.86
N ARG A 371 -29.63 7.11 -15.81
CA ARG A 371 -28.68 7.77 -16.73
C ARG A 371 -27.52 8.45 -15.96
N GLY A 372 -27.80 8.98 -14.74
CA GLY A 372 -26.80 9.61 -13.89
C GLY A 372 -25.69 8.67 -13.42
N TRP A 373 -26.03 7.43 -13.04
CA TRP A 373 -25.02 6.43 -12.67
C TRP A 373 -24.03 6.15 -13.83
N ARG A 374 -24.57 5.94 -15.03
CA ARG A 374 -23.71 5.66 -16.21
C ARG A 374 -22.75 6.81 -16.48
N LEU A 375 -23.20 8.04 -16.37
CA LEU A 375 -22.36 9.23 -16.54
C LEU A 375 -21.27 9.29 -15.46
N THR A 376 -21.62 9.20 -14.19
CA THR A 376 -20.66 9.22 -13.07
C THR A 376 -19.63 8.12 -13.20
N ALA A 377 -20.07 6.89 -13.47
CA ALA A 377 -19.19 5.74 -13.64
C ALA A 377 -18.25 5.91 -14.86
N THR A 378 -18.75 6.48 -15.98
CA THR A 378 -17.95 6.75 -17.17
C THR A 378 -16.87 7.81 -16.88
N VAL A 379 -17.24 8.91 -16.24
CA VAL A 379 -16.32 9.99 -15.86
C VAL A 379 -15.25 9.47 -14.91
N PHE A 380 -15.67 8.75 -13.86
CA PHE A 380 -14.72 8.19 -12.91
C PHE A 380 -13.76 7.19 -13.55
N LEU A 381 -14.26 6.30 -14.41
CA LEU A 381 -13.41 5.36 -15.15
C LEU A 381 -12.41 6.10 -16.04
N GLY A 382 -12.85 7.17 -16.72
CA GLY A 382 -11.95 8.02 -17.51
C GLY A 382 -10.84 8.64 -16.67
N ILE A 383 -11.19 9.21 -15.52
CA ILE A 383 -10.21 9.78 -14.56
C ILE A 383 -9.23 8.70 -14.10
N ALA A 384 -9.70 7.51 -13.70
CA ALA A 384 -8.86 6.42 -13.25
C ALA A 384 -7.89 5.94 -14.34
N CYS A 385 -8.36 5.82 -15.58
CA CYS A 385 -7.52 5.42 -16.72
C CYS A 385 -6.44 6.48 -17.03
N VAL A 386 -6.81 7.76 -17.02
CA VAL A 386 -5.88 8.87 -17.25
C VAL A 386 -4.85 8.93 -16.13
N ALA A 387 -5.27 8.86 -14.87
CA ALA A 387 -4.37 8.87 -13.72
C ALA A 387 -3.35 7.73 -13.78
N CYS A 388 -3.79 6.51 -14.12
CA CYS A 388 -2.92 5.36 -14.26
C CYS A 388 -1.91 5.53 -15.42
N ALA A 389 -2.35 6.07 -16.57
CA ALA A 389 -1.48 6.34 -17.71
C ALA A 389 -0.43 7.43 -17.42
N LEU A 390 -0.84 8.50 -16.72
CA LEU A 390 0.08 9.57 -16.31
C LEU A 390 1.12 9.06 -15.30
N THR A 391 0.72 8.18 -14.38
CA THR A 391 1.65 7.56 -13.43
C THR A 391 2.63 6.65 -14.15
N LEU A 392 2.21 5.88 -15.15
CA LEU A 392 3.13 5.12 -16.00
C LEU A 392 4.14 6.04 -16.69
N ALA A 393 3.69 7.14 -17.28
CA ALA A 393 4.58 8.12 -17.94
C ALA A 393 5.60 8.69 -16.93
N GLY A 394 5.14 9.09 -15.74
CA GLY A 394 6.01 9.58 -14.69
C GLY A 394 7.04 8.55 -14.22
N ASN A 395 6.62 7.30 -14.02
CA ASN A 395 7.53 6.21 -13.62
C ASN A 395 8.59 5.94 -14.69
N LEU A 396 8.24 6.00 -15.98
CA LEU A 396 9.20 5.85 -17.08
C LEU A 396 10.24 6.98 -17.08
N VAL A 397 9.81 8.23 -16.91
CA VAL A 397 10.72 9.38 -16.83
C VAL A 397 11.59 9.30 -15.57
N PHE A 398 11.02 8.85 -14.44
CA PHE A 398 11.79 8.65 -13.22
C PHE A 398 12.91 7.64 -13.42
N VAL A 399 12.64 6.53 -14.09
CA VAL A 399 13.65 5.49 -14.40
C VAL A 399 14.71 6.00 -15.37
N ASP A 400 14.31 6.78 -16.38
CA ASP A 400 15.22 7.31 -17.38
C ASP A 400 16.35 8.19 -16.79
N GLN A 401 16.11 8.83 -15.64
CA GLN A 401 17.12 9.61 -14.91
C GLN A 401 18.30 8.77 -14.40
N PHE A 402 18.09 7.45 -14.23
CA PHE A 402 19.11 6.52 -13.74
C PHE A 402 19.73 5.66 -14.84
N VAL A 403 19.23 5.76 -16.07
CA VAL A 403 19.86 5.09 -17.22
C VAL A 403 21.02 5.97 -17.69
N PRO A 404 22.26 5.44 -17.74
CA PRO A 404 23.39 6.21 -18.25
C PRO A 404 23.13 6.62 -19.70
N GLY A 405 22.83 7.91 -19.93
CA GLY A 405 22.76 8.45 -21.27
C GLY A 405 24.16 8.54 -21.88
N PRO A 406 24.27 8.65 -23.22
CA PRO A 406 25.54 8.85 -23.89
C PRO A 406 26.28 10.12 -23.45
N HIS A 407 25.66 10.95 -22.61
CA HIS A 407 26.23 12.18 -22.05
C HIS A 407 26.37 12.17 -20.52
N SER A 408 26.03 11.07 -19.82
CA SER A 408 26.23 10.97 -18.39
C SER A 408 27.70 10.66 -18.08
N ALA A 409 28.48 11.71 -17.81
CA ALA A 409 29.83 11.61 -17.24
C ALA A 409 29.77 11.20 -15.75
N LEU A 410 29.05 10.13 -15.42
CA LEU A 410 29.10 9.46 -14.13
C LEU A 410 29.69 8.07 -14.36
N GLY A 411 31.00 8.07 -14.65
CA GLY A 411 31.86 6.92 -14.59
C GLY A 411 32.36 6.72 -13.17
#